data_b0f5a9b8775e1f47fbc5c4c1b5fc4f06
#
_entry.id   b0f5a9b8775e1f47fbc5c4c1b5fc4f06
#
_cell.length_a   1.000
_cell.length_b   1.000
_cell.length_c   1.000
_cell.angle_alpha   90.00
_cell.angle_beta   90.00
_cell.angle_gamma   90.00
#
_symmetry.space_group_name_H-M   'P 1'
#
loop_
_entity.id
_entity.type
_entity.pdbx_description
1 polymer ?
#
loop_
_entity_poly.entity_id
_entity_poly.type
_entity_poly.pdbx_seq_one_letter_code
_entity_poly.pdbx_strand_id
1 'polypeptide(L)'
;MNPKNNASGGAILSVRAYPIDPATEILVGQVVKLAGGKVVPAAANESGPILGIANESHKGVEDALNSRANGEEILVADGPDMIYACPAPVVTATGGSTTTVVTTGLGDFTAEDLTGGHIQLTKLAAGSTNVDGVGTTKAIENFSGGTFTVPQGMGAAANGDQFAIYPPIGFAKGNLTTSALSLAAADALSIKVVGYDLGTKQIFFMAKKHVLGQGE
;
A
#
# COMPACT_ATOMS: atom_id res chain seq x y z
N MET A 1 -4.99 -5.82 -2.11
CA MET A 1 -4.02 -6.33 -1.11
C MET A 1 -4.28 -7.80 -0.84
N ASN A 2 -3.27 -8.58 -0.47
CA ASN A 2 -3.44 -9.99 -0.16
C ASN A 2 -3.07 -10.25 1.30
N PRO A 3 -3.88 -11.02 2.06
CA PRO A 3 -3.51 -11.43 3.40
C PRO A 3 -2.29 -12.38 3.36
N LYS A 4 -1.38 -12.23 4.30
CA LYS A 4 -0.17 -13.07 4.40
C LYS A 4 -0.18 -13.92 5.66
N ASN A 5 -0.12 -13.28 6.83
CA ASN A 5 -0.10 -13.92 8.14
C ASN A 5 -0.74 -12.99 9.18
N ASN A 6 -0.98 -13.48 10.37
CA ASN A 6 -1.25 -12.60 11.51
C ASN A 6 0.07 -12.15 12.18
N ALA A 7 0.03 -11.10 12.98
CA ALA A 7 1.22 -10.55 13.66
C ALA A 7 1.85 -11.53 14.65
N SER A 8 1.11 -12.52 15.15
CA SER A 8 1.60 -13.58 16.04
C SER A 8 2.21 -14.77 15.30
N GLY A 9 2.33 -14.71 13.96
CA GLY A 9 2.99 -15.75 13.16
C GLY A 9 2.12 -17.00 12.91
N GLY A 10 0.87 -17.01 13.30
CA GLY A 10 -0.07 -18.08 13.00
C GLY A 10 -0.73 -17.92 11.63
N ALA A 11 -0.94 -19.02 10.91
CA ALA A 11 -1.57 -19.03 9.59
C ALA A 11 -3.12 -18.98 9.64
N ILE A 12 -3.72 -18.34 10.64
CA ILE A 12 -5.17 -18.29 10.75
C ILE A 12 -5.68 -17.08 9.96
N LEU A 13 -6.12 -17.35 8.75
CA LEU A 13 -6.87 -16.40 7.94
C LEU A 13 -8.28 -16.30 8.53
N SER A 14 -8.59 -15.21 9.24
CA SER A 14 -9.97 -14.91 9.61
C SER A 14 -10.68 -14.35 8.40
N VAL A 15 -11.49 -15.18 7.74
CA VAL A 15 -12.37 -14.77 6.65
C VAL A 15 -13.80 -14.99 7.07
N ARG A 16 -14.61 -13.94 7.08
CA ARG A 16 -16.01 -13.99 7.46
C ARG A 16 -16.90 -13.36 6.41
N ALA A 17 -18.14 -13.83 6.35
CA ALA A 17 -19.18 -13.21 5.54
C ALA A 17 -19.78 -12.01 6.29
N TYR A 18 -19.98 -10.94 5.58
CA TYR A 18 -20.57 -9.70 6.10
C TYR A 18 -21.68 -9.20 5.18
N PRO A 19 -22.73 -8.59 5.74
CA PRO A 19 -23.77 -7.97 4.94
C PRO A 19 -23.21 -6.89 4.02
N ILE A 20 -23.70 -6.85 2.79
CA ILE A 20 -23.42 -5.82 1.80
C ILE A 20 -24.73 -5.33 1.18
N ASP A 21 -24.75 -4.14 0.66
CA ASP A 21 -25.84 -3.70 -0.21
C ASP A 21 -25.67 -4.33 -1.59
N PRO A 22 -26.68 -5.02 -2.15
CA PRO A 22 -26.57 -5.64 -3.47
C PRO A 22 -26.15 -4.70 -4.60
N ALA A 23 -26.37 -3.38 -4.44
CA ALA A 23 -25.93 -2.38 -5.43
C ALA A 23 -24.47 -1.93 -5.26
N THR A 24 -23.78 -2.35 -4.19
CA THR A 24 -22.40 -1.93 -3.93
C THR A 24 -21.40 -2.77 -4.71
N GLU A 25 -20.50 -2.13 -5.44
CA GLU A 25 -19.38 -2.80 -6.11
C GLU A 25 -18.13 -2.80 -5.23
N ILE A 26 -17.52 -3.96 -5.06
CA ILE A 26 -16.25 -4.16 -4.36
C ILE A 26 -15.38 -5.12 -5.15
N LEU A 27 -14.10 -4.80 -5.29
CA LEU A 27 -13.13 -5.68 -5.94
C LEU A 27 -12.32 -6.47 -4.90
N VAL A 28 -11.96 -7.69 -5.23
CA VAL A 28 -11.05 -8.50 -4.42
C VAL A 28 -9.76 -7.72 -4.15
N GLY A 29 -9.29 -7.76 -2.89
CA GLY A 29 -8.11 -7.00 -2.46
C GLY A 29 -8.38 -5.54 -2.06
N GLN A 30 -9.60 -5.05 -2.21
CA GLN A 30 -9.97 -3.70 -1.78
C GLN A 30 -10.11 -3.62 -0.27
N VAL A 31 -9.60 -2.51 0.30
CA VAL A 31 -9.81 -2.18 1.72
C VAL A 31 -11.29 -1.83 1.92
N VAL A 32 -11.90 -2.39 2.95
CA VAL A 32 -13.33 -2.20 3.24
C VAL A 32 -13.56 -1.78 4.69
N LYS A 33 -14.68 -1.10 4.92
CA LYS A 33 -15.17 -0.68 6.24
C LYS A 33 -16.64 -1.00 6.43
N LEU A 34 -17.15 -0.79 7.64
CA LEU A 34 -18.58 -0.89 7.91
C LEU A 34 -19.23 0.50 7.89
N ALA A 35 -20.36 0.62 7.19
CA ALA A 35 -21.24 1.76 7.23
C ALA A 35 -22.68 1.26 7.40
N GLY A 36 -23.35 1.67 8.49
CA GLY A 36 -24.71 1.20 8.80
C GLY A 36 -24.83 -0.33 8.94
N GLY A 37 -23.77 -1.01 9.41
CA GLY A 37 -23.73 -2.49 9.55
C GLY A 37 -23.47 -3.24 8.25
N LYS A 38 -23.29 -2.58 7.12
CA LYS A 38 -22.98 -3.15 5.81
C LYS A 38 -21.55 -2.82 5.39
N VAL A 39 -20.94 -3.71 4.60
CA VAL A 39 -19.61 -3.50 4.02
C VAL A 39 -19.70 -2.50 2.87
N VAL A 40 -18.78 -1.54 2.89
CA VAL A 40 -18.58 -0.58 1.80
C VAL A 40 -17.07 -0.42 1.52
N PRO A 41 -16.68 0.03 0.33
CA PRO A 41 -15.29 0.39 0.06
C PRO A 41 -14.79 1.45 1.04
N ALA A 42 -13.56 1.31 1.51
CA ALA A 42 -12.89 2.38 2.23
C ALA A 42 -12.55 3.52 1.26
N ALA A 43 -12.60 4.77 1.75
CA ALA A 43 -12.16 5.91 0.97
C ALA A 43 -10.65 5.85 0.67
N ALA A 44 -10.19 6.51 -0.39
CA ALA A 44 -8.77 6.56 -0.72
C ALA A 44 -7.92 7.15 0.44
N ASN A 45 -8.45 8.12 1.17
CA ASN A 45 -7.84 8.74 2.35
C ASN A 45 -8.49 8.28 3.67
N GLU A 46 -8.86 6.99 3.76
CA GLU A 46 -9.56 6.45 4.92
C GLU A 46 -8.72 6.52 6.19
N SER A 47 -9.17 7.33 7.14
CA SER A 47 -8.56 7.51 8.46
C SER A 47 -9.41 6.93 9.60
N GLY A 48 -10.62 6.49 9.30
CA GLY A 48 -11.54 5.80 10.22
C GLY A 48 -11.24 4.31 10.37
N PRO A 49 -11.93 3.60 11.27
CA PRO A 49 -11.75 2.16 11.43
C PRO A 49 -12.08 1.40 10.14
N ILE A 50 -11.18 0.50 9.73
CA ILE A 50 -11.40 -0.45 8.64
C ILE A 50 -11.89 -1.78 9.18
N LEU A 51 -12.62 -2.54 8.37
CA LEU A 51 -13.01 -3.92 8.65
C LEU A 51 -11.94 -4.92 8.22
N GLY A 52 -11.32 -4.71 7.07
CA GLY A 52 -10.32 -5.60 6.51
C GLY A 52 -10.17 -5.44 5.01
N ILE A 53 -9.89 -6.56 4.34
CA ILE A 53 -9.70 -6.63 2.89
C ILE A 53 -10.72 -7.59 2.29
N ALA A 54 -11.40 -7.16 1.23
CA ALA A 54 -12.32 -8.01 0.49
C ALA A 54 -11.60 -9.25 -0.06
N ASN A 55 -12.08 -10.44 0.29
CA ASN A 55 -11.50 -11.72 -0.14
C ASN A 55 -12.13 -12.25 -1.43
N GLU A 56 -13.19 -11.62 -1.89
CA GLU A 56 -13.86 -11.86 -3.16
C GLU A 56 -14.33 -10.54 -3.77
N SER A 57 -14.67 -10.54 -5.05
CA SER A 57 -15.31 -9.40 -5.70
C SER A 57 -16.83 -9.51 -5.57
N HIS A 58 -17.49 -8.37 -5.42
CA HIS A 58 -18.93 -8.20 -5.50
C HIS A 58 -19.26 -7.19 -6.60
N LYS A 59 -20.02 -7.58 -7.60
CA LYS A 59 -20.28 -6.78 -8.82
C LYS A 59 -21.57 -5.95 -8.75
N GLY A 60 -22.08 -5.68 -7.57
CA GLY A 60 -23.33 -4.98 -7.40
C GLY A 60 -24.51 -5.84 -7.84
N VAL A 61 -25.50 -5.25 -8.47
CA VAL A 61 -26.75 -5.94 -8.86
C VAL A 61 -26.54 -7.14 -9.80
N GLU A 62 -25.42 -7.19 -10.52
CA GLU A 62 -25.11 -8.32 -11.38
C GLU A 62 -24.79 -9.60 -10.58
N ASP A 63 -24.32 -9.47 -9.35
CA ASP A 63 -24.00 -10.60 -8.48
C ASP A 63 -25.23 -11.16 -7.75
N ALA A 64 -26.35 -10.46 -7.73
CA ALA A 64 -27.57 -10.90 -7.05
C ALA A 64 -28.08 -12.27 -7.50
N LEU A 65 -27.71 -12.71 -8.72
CA LEU A 65 -28.11 -14.01 -9.28
C LEU A 65 -27.09 -15.13 -9.03
N ASN A 66 -25.82 -14.80 -8.74
CA ASN A 66 -24.71 -15.77 -8.74
C ASN A 66 -23.81 -15.71 -7.50
N SER A 67 -24.10 -14.84 -6.54
CA SER A 67 -23.23 -14.63 -5.39
C SER A 67 -23.82 -15.17 -4.09
N ARG A 68 -23.03 -15.11 -3.03
CA ARG A 68 -23.40 -15.50 -1.69
C ARG A 68 -24.65 -14.76 -1.21
N ALA A 69 -25.60 -15.50 -0.61
CA ALA A 69 -26.85 -14.95 -0.10
C ALA A 69 -27.58 -13.99 -1.09
N ASN A 70 -27.63 -14.35 -2.37
CA ASN A 70 -28.22 -13.52 -3.44
C ASN A 70 -27.60 -12.12 -3.58
N GLY A 71 -26.29 -11.99 -3.31
CA GLY A 71 -25.59 -10.72 -3.37
C GLY A 71 -25.72 -9.85 -2.12
N GLU A 72 -26.22 -10.41 -1.03
CA GLU A 72 -26.38 -9.68 0.25
C GLU A 72 -25.23 -9.90 1.23
N GLU A 73 -24.23 -10.72 0.86
CA GLU A 73 -23.03 -10.98 1.66
C GLU A 73 -21.76 -10.93 0.83
N ILE A 74 -20.65 -10.56 1.47
CA ILE A 74 -19.31 -10.58 0.93
C ILE A 74 -18.32 -11.16 1.93
N LEU A 75 -17.33 -11.93 1.46
CA LEU A 75 -16.25 -12.43 2.30
C LEU A 75 -15.17 -11.36 2.50
N VAL A 76 -14.82 -11.13 3.76
CA VAL A 76 -13.78 -10.19 4.18
C VAL A 76 -12.75 -10.90 5.04
N ALA A 77 -11.49 -10.69 4.74
CA ALA A 77 -10.38 -11.05 5.63
C ALA A 77 -10.28 -9.94 6.69
N ASP A 78 -10.73 -10.24 7.92
CA ASP A 78 -11.10 -9.25 8.93
C ASP A 78 -10.34 -9.34 10.26
N GLY A 79 -9.28 -10.13 10.34
CA GLY A 79 -8.48 -10.21 11.57
C GLY A 79 -7.81 -8.86 11.89
N PRO A 80 -7.95 -8.33 13.11
CA PRO A 80 -7.34 -7.05 13.49
C PRO A 80 -5.81 -7.07 13.47
N ASP A 81 -5.21 -8.23 13.62
CA ASP A 81 -3.77 -8.51 13.62
C ASP A 81 -3.28 -9.09 12.27
N MET A 82 -4.13 -9.10 11.26
CA MET A 82 -3.75 -9.62 9.94
C MET A 82 -2.74 -8.71 9.24
N ILE A 83 -1.77 -9.36 8.60
CA ILE A 83 -0.79 -8.70 7.75
C ILE A 83 -1.22 -8.86 6.29
N TYR A 84 -1.37 -7.75 5.61
CA TYR A 84 -1.72 -7.67 4.20
C TYR A 84 -0.50 -7.25 3.38
N ALA A 85 -0.40 -7.72 2.15
CA ALA A 85 0.65 -7.33 1.24
C ALA A 85 0.10 -6.61 0.01
N CYS A 86 0.80 -5.58 -0.44
CA CYS A 86 0.56 -4.98 -1.74
C CYS A 86 1.90 -4.64 -2.43
N PRO A 87 1.89 -4.40 -3.74
CA PRO A 87 3.07 -3.88 -4.44
C PRO A 87 3.59 -2.59 -3.80
N ALA A 88 4.90 -2.43 -3.73
CA ALA A 88 5.51 -1.16 -3.34
C ALA A 88 5.15 -0.08 -4.37
N PRO A 89 4.80 1.15 -3.93
CA PRO A 89 4.52 2.25 -4.83
C PRO A 89 5.76 2.58 -5.67
N VAL A 90 5.54 2.88 -6.95
CA VAL A 90 6.61 3.20 -7.90
C VAL A 90 6.54 4.69 -8.22
N VAL A 91 7.70 5.35 -8.16
CA VAL A 91 7.89 6.73 -8.58
C VAL A 91 8.81 6.80 -9.78
N THR A 92 8.66 7.85 -10.58
CA THR A 92 9.54 8.12 -11.73
C THR A 92 10.47 9.27 -11.39
N ALA A 93 11.77 9.06 -11.57
CA ALA A 93 12.76 10.11 -11.39
C ALA A 93 12.67 11.14 -12.51
N THR A 94 12.89 12.39 -12.16
CA THR A 94 13.09 13.50 -13.09
C THR A 94 14.57 13.87 -13.24
N GLY A 95 15.44 13.19 -12.49
CA GLY A 95 16.88 13.32 -12.46
C GLY A 95 17.45 12.91 -11.12
N GLY A 96 18.70 13.23 -10.89
CA GLY A 96 19.38 12.97 -9.63
C GLY A 96 20.89 12.98 -9.78
N SER A 97 21.57 12.49 -8.75
CA SER A 97 23.02 12.34 -8.69
C SER A 97 23.36 10.96 -8.12
N THR A 98 24.63 10.70 -7.82
CA THR A 98 25.06 9.48 -7.13
C THR A 98 24.60 9.38 -5.67
N THR A 99 24.03 10.44 -5.13
CA THR A 99 23.50 10.51 -3.74
C THR A 99 22.07 11.02 -3.67
N THR A 100 21.43 11.33 -4.80
CA THR A 100 20.06 11.86 -4.82
C THR A 100 19.22 11.24 -5.93
N VAL A 101 17.93 11.04 -5.66
CA VAL A 101 16.90 10.75 -6.66
C VAL A 101 15.83 11.84 -6.55
N VAL A 102 15.62 12.58 -7.62
CA VAL A 102 14.63 13.66 -7.68
C VAL A 102 13.37 13.15 -8.37
N THR A 103 12.22 13.38 -7.76
CA THR A 103 10.90 12.98 -8.26
C THR A 103 9.92 14.14 -8.20
N THR A 104 8.79 14.02 -8.87
CA THR A 104 7.65 14.94 -8.76
C THR A 104 6.46 14.26 -8.06
N GLY A 105 5.54 15.05 -7.53
CA GLY A 105 4.29 14.54 -6.96
C GLY A 105 4.37 14.03 -5.52
N LEU A 106 5.52 14.20 -4.85
CA LEU A 106 5.69 13.83 -3.44
C LEU A 106 5.84 15.04 -2.51
N GLY A 107 5.44 16.24 -2.95
CA GLY A 107 5.68 17.49 -2.22
C GLY A 107 4.99 17.60 -0.87
N ASP A 108 3.92 16.84 -0.64
CA ASP A 108 3.15 16.84 0.61
C ASP A 108 3.77 15.96 1.71
N PHE A 109 4.74 15.11 1.36
CA PHE A 109 5.46 14.29 2.33
C PHE A 109 6.63 15.05 2.95
N THR A 110 6.83 14.82 4.25
CA THR A 110 7.95 15.41 5.01
C THR A 110 9.14 14.46 5.07
N ALA A 111 10.28 14.95 5.56
CA ALA A 111 11.44 14.11 5.82
C ALA A 111 11.12 12.93 6.75
N GLU A 112 10.36 13.19 7.82
CA GLU A 112 9.98 12.17 8.81
C GLU A 112 9.12 11.04 8.22
N ASP A 113 8.40 11.31 7.13
CA ASP A 113 7.51 10.33 6.52
C ASP A 113 8.26 9.23 5.76
N LEU A 114 9.38 9.56 5.12
CA LEU A 114 10.07 8.65 4.19
C LEU A 114 11.51 8.32 4.60
N THR A 115 12.14 9.11 5.46
CA THR A 115 13.48 8.82 5.99
C THR A 115 13.49 7.52 6.79
N GLY A 116 14.52 6.70 6.60
CA GLY A 116 14.62 5.37 7.21
C GLY A 116 13.91 4.26 6.43
N GLY A 117 13.23 4.61 5.34
CA GLY A 117 12.74 3.65 4.35
C GLY A 117 13.82 3.22 3.36
N HIS A 118 13.40 2.59 2.26
CA HIS A 118 14.30 2.17 1.19
C HIS A 118 13.76 2.59 -0.17
N ILE A 119 14.68 2.79 -1.13
CA ILE A 119 14.39 3.03 -2.53
C ILE A 119 15.09 1.98 -3.37
N GLN A 120 14.41 1.39 -4.34
CA GLN A 120 14.94 0.33 -5.20
C GLN A 120 14.73 0.68 -6.67
N LEU A 121 15.80 0.64 -7.47
CA LEU A 121 15.71 0.81 -8.92
C LEU A 121 14.95 -0.37 -9.53
N THR A 122 13.82 -0.10 -10.18
CA THR A 122 12.94 -1.13 -10.77
C THR A 122 12.97 -1.15 -12.29
N LYS A 123 13.30 -0.01 -12.91
CA LYS A 123 13.39 0.10 -14.37
C LYS A 123 14.30 1.25 -14.75
N LEU A 124 15.15 1.05 -15.74
CA LEU A 124 15.93 2.08 -16.40
C LEU A 124 15.12 2.71 -17.55
N ALA A 125 15.19 4.01 -17.66
CA ALA A 125 14.68 4.73 -18.83
C ALA A 125 15.49 4.38 -20.09
N ALA A 126 14.90 4.54 -21.26
CA ALA A 126 15.64 4.41 -22.52
C ALA A 126 16.73 5.50 -22.58
N GLY A 127 17.99 5.09 -22.76
CA GLY A 127 19.13 5.98 -22.75
C GLY A 127 19.56 6.47 -21.36
N SER A 128 19.09 5.86 -20.30
CA SER A 128 19.55 6.16 -18.93
C SER A 128 21.07 5.99 -18.82
N THR A 129 21.71 6.95 -18.17
CA THR A 129 23.14 6.90 -17.82
C THR A 129 23.39 6.28 -16.45
N ASN A 130 22.34 5.85 -15.78
CA ASN A 130 22.46 5.13 -14.50
C ASN A 130 23.16 3.80 -14.73
N VAL A 131 24.29 3.59 -14.04
CA VAL A 131 25.14 2.40 -14.17
C VAL A 131 24.73 1.26 -13.22
N ASP A 132 23.75 1.52 -12.35
CA ASP A 132 23.25 0.50 -11.44
C ASP A 132 22.37 -0.51 -12.19
N GLY A 133 22.41 -1.75 -11.73
CA GLY A 133 21.47 -2.76 -12.19
C GLY A 133 20.09 -2.59 -11.54
N VAL A 134 19.03 -2.95 -12.28
CA VAL A 134 17.68 -3.11 -11.74
C VAL A 134 17.74 -4.06 -10.53
N GLY A 135 17.10 -3.66 -9.42
CA GLY A 135 17.15 -4.35 -8.14
C GLY A 135 18.08 -3.69 -7.13
N THR A 136 18.97 -2.77 -7.55
CA THR A 136 19.80 -1.99 -6.61
C THR A 136 18.92 -1.26 -5.61
N THR A 137 19.18 -1.49 -4.33
CA THR A 137 18.40 -0.94 -3.21
C THR A 137 19.30 -0.11 -2.30
N LYS A 138 18.82 1.05 -1.88
CA LYS A 138 19.50 1.94 -0.93
C LYS A 138 18.52 2.39 0.17
N ALA A 139 19.08 2.64 1.36
CA ALA A 139 18.33 3.31 2.41
C ALA A 139 18.04 4.77 2.03
N ILE A 140 16.90 5.29 2.47
CA ILE A 140 16.59 6.71 2.37
C ILE A 140 17.13 7.38 3.63
N GLU A 141 18.23 8.14 3.48
CA GLU A 141 18.87 8.88 4.59
C GLU A 141 18.12 10.17 4.90
N ASN A 142 17.53 10.79 3.89
CA ASN A 142 16.71 11.98 4.03
C ASN A 142 15.74 12.12 2.86
N PHE A 143 14.65 12.84 3.08
CA PHE A 143 13.70 13.22 2.04
C PHE A 143 13.29 14.68 2.21
N SER A 144 13.28 15.44 1.14
CA SER A 144 12.82 16.84 1.14
C SER A 144 12.35 17.27 -0.24
N GLY A 145 11.14 17.83 -0.34
CA GLY A 145 10.62 18.45 -1.54
C GLY A 145 10.66 17.57 -2.80
N GLY A 146 10.40 16.26 -2.68
CA GLY A 146 10.47 15.32 -3.79
C GLY A 146 11.88 14.76 -4.07
N THR A 147 12.87 15.09 -3.26
CA THR A 147 14.25 14.60 -3.38
C THR A 147 14.56 13.60 -2.29
N PHE A 148 14.92 12.39 -2.68
CA PHE A 148 15.48 11.37 -1.80
C PHE A 148 16.99 11.52 -1.74
N THR A 149 17.55 11.57 -0.55
CA THR A 149 19.00 11.46 -0.30
C THR A 149 19.31 10.02 0.07
N VAL A 150 20.28 9.44 -0.60
CA VAL A 150 20.73 8.05 -0.43
C VAL A 150 22.24 7.99 -0.19
N PRO A 151 22.77 6.92 0.44
CA PRO A 151 24.21 6.74 0.59
C PRO A 151 24.93 6.75 -0.77
N GLN A 152 26.19 7.16 -0.75
CA GLN A 152 27.08 7.08 -1.92
C GLN A 152 27.11 5.66 -2.53
N GLY A 153 27.37 5.59 -3.83
CA GLY A 153 27.51 4.34 -4.58
C GLY A 153 26.20 3.90 -5.24
N MET A 154 25.29 4.82 -5.46
CA MET A 154 24.20 4.65 -6.42
C MET A 154 24.60 5.32 -7.74
N GLY A 155 24.26 4.72 -8.88
CA GLY A 155 24.38 5.38 -10.18
C GLY A 155 23.50 6.62 -10.22
N ALA A 156 23.92 7.67 -10.96
CA ALA A 156 23.15 8.89 -11.06
C ALA A 156 21.77 8.60 -11.71
N ALA A 157 20.69 8.90 -10.98
CA ALA A 157 19.35 8.71 -11.49
C ALA A 157 19.09 9.60 -12.71
N ALA A 158 18.61 9.00 -13.78
CA ALA A 158 18.24 9.70 -15.00
C ALA A 158 16.73 9.96 -15.05
N ASN A 159 16.35 10.95 -15.85
CA ASN A 159 14.94 11.23 -16.11
C ASN A 159 14.25 9.99 -16.73
N GLY A 160 13.16 9.56 -16.13
CA GLY A 160 12.39 8.38 -16.55
C GLY A 160 12.80 7.06 -15.88
N ASP A 161 13.90 7.01 -15.10
CA ASP A 161 14.19 5.86 -14.26
C ASP A 161 13.07 5.64 -13.22
N GLN A 162 12.71 4.40 -12.95
CA GLN A 162 11.63 4.08 -12.00
C GLN A 162 12.18 3.41 -10.75
N PHE A 163 11.65 3.84 -9.62
CA PHE A 163 12.04 3.38 -8.31
C PHE A 163 10.83 2.93 -7.49
N ALA A 164 10.89 1.74 -6.89
CA ALA A 164 9.97 1.34 -5.84
C ALA A 164 10.37 2.00 -4.52
N ILE A 165 9.39 2.49 -3.79
CA ILE A 165 9.56 3.11 -2.47
C ILE A 165 9.04 2.16 -1.40
N TYR A 166 9.88 1.89 -0.41
CA TYR A 166 9.53 1.13 0.79
C TYR A 166 9.54 2.09 1.98
N PRO A 167 8.38 2.62 2.37
CA PRO A 167 8.32 3.54 3.49
C PRO A 167 8.83 2.91 4.80
N PRO A 168 9.25 3.70 5.77
CA PRO A 168 9.71 3.16 7.05
C PRO A 168 8.60 2.41 7.80
N ILE A 169 9.00 1.52 8.71
CA ILE A 169 8.06 0.81 9.59
C ILE A 169 7.27 1.84 10.41
N GLY A 170 5.96 1.66 10.49
CA GLY A 170 5.05 2.60 11.14
C GLY A 170 4.45 3.66 10.21
N PHE A 171 4.96 3.78 8.98
CA PHE A 171 4.38 4.70 7.99
C PHE A 171 2.88 4.44 7.77
N ALA A 172 2.08 5.49 7.86
CA ALA A 172 0.62 5.42 7.80
C ALA A 172 0.04 6.63 7.05
N LYS A 173 0.63 6.96 5.91
CA LYS A 173 0.19 8.04 5.02
C LYS A 173 0.09 7.57 3.57
N GLY A 174 -0.61 8.32 2.74
CA GLY A 174 -0.79 8.04 1.33
C GLY A 174 -2.26 7.88 0.95
N ASN A 175 -2.52 7.36 -0.23
CA ASN A 175 -3.86 7.02 -0.69
C ASN A 175 -3.99 5.52 -0.91
N LEU A 176 -5.11 4.96 -0.48
CA LEU A 176 -5.52 3.59 -0.81
C LEU A 176 -6.09 3.57 -2.23
N THR A 177 -5.56 2.70 -3.05
CA THR A 177 -6.19 2.31 -4.31
C THR A 177 -6.84 0.94 -4.14
N THR A 178 -7.51 0.43 -5.16
CA THR A 178 -8.22 -0.86 -5.11
C THR A 178 -7.33 -2.01 -4.60
N SER A 179 -6.02 -1.99 -4.88
CA SER A 179 -5.13 -3.09 -4.55
C SER A 179 -3.73 -2.65 -4.09
N ALA A 180 -3.49 -1.34 -3.90
CA ALA A 180 -2.16 -0.82 -3.62
C ALA A 180 -2.19 0.43 -2.73
N LEU A 181 -1.04 0.77 -2.16
CA LEU A 181 -0.75 2.09 -1.61
C LEU A 181 -0.23 3.00 -2.73
N SER A 182 -0.70 4.24 -2.76
CA SER A 182 -0.18 5.30 -3.63
C SER A 182 0.41 6.42 -2.77
N LEU A 183 1.51 6.99 -3.22
CA LEU A 183 2.13 8.16 -2.61
C LEU A 183 1.68 9.48 -3.31
N ALA A 184 0.53 9.49 -3.95
CA ALA A 184 0.02 10.69 -4.64
C ALA A 184 -0.44 11.80 -3.68
N ALA A 185 -0.73 11.48 -2.43
CA ALA A 185 -1.05 12.44 -1.37
C ALA A 185 -0.54 11.92 -0.02
N ALA A 186 -0.31 12.82 0.94
CA ALA A 186 0.17 12.50 2.29
C ALA A 186 -0.96 12.41 3.32
N ASP A 187 -2.13 11.91 2.90
CA ASP A 187 -3.27 11.72 3.79
C ASP A 187 -2.97 10.67 4.87
N ALA A 188 -3.47 10.91 6.07
CA ALA A 188 -3.37 9.93 7.16
C ALA A 188 -4.25 8.71 6.87
N LEU A 189 -3.70 7.50 7.06
CA LEU A 189 -4.40 6.24 6.80
C LEU A 189 -4.67 5.43 8.06
N SER A 190 -5.69 4.59 7.99
CA SER A 190 -6.03 3.60 9.03
C SER A 190 -5.19 2.33 8.97
N ILE A 191 -4.23 2.25 8.06
CA ILE A 191 -3.25 1.17 7.97
C ILE A 191 -1.86 1.71 8.26
N LYS A 192 -0.96 0.84 8.71
CA LYS A 192 0.46 1.16 8.90
C LYS A 192 1.36 0.10 8.28
N VAL A 193 2.49 0.52 7.74
CA VAL A 193 3.54 -0.38 7.26
C VAL A 193 4.16 -1.13 8.44
N VAL A 194 4.27 -2.44 8.33
CA VAL A 194 4.89 -3.31 9.35
C VAL A 194 6.08 -4.09 8.82
N GLY A 195 6.32 -4.05 7.52
CA GLY A 195 7.43 -4.71 6.87
C GLY A 195 7.41 -4.58 5.36
N TYR A 196 8.40 -5.15 4.72
CA TYR A 196 8.51 -5.23 3.26
C TYR A 196 9.38 -6.42 2.83
N ASP A 197 9.19 -6.84 1.59
CA ASP A 197 10.02 -7.80 0.90
C ASP A 197 10.58 -7.16 -0.39
N LEU A 198 11.88 -6.88 -0.38
CA LEU A 198 12.57 -6.23 -1.50
C LEU A 198 12.64 -7.15 -2.72
N GLY A 199 12.69 -8.47 -2.52
CA GLY A 199 12.76 -9.46 -3.60
C GLY A 199 11.46 -9.53 -4.39
N THR A 200 10.33 -9.59 -3.71
CA THR A 200 8.99 -9.62 -4.32
C THR A 200 8.41 -8.23 -4.57
N LYS A 201 9.12 -7.17 -4.17
CA LYS A 201 8.70 -5.77 -4.29
C LYS A 201 7.35 -5.50 -3.61
N GLN A 202 7.17 -6.05 -2.42
CA GLN A 202 5.94 -5.90 -1.63
C GLN A 202 6.19 -5.13 -0.33
N ILE A 203 5.17 -4.39 0.09
CA ILE A 203 5.09 -3.82 1.42
C ILE A 203 3.97 -4.51 2.19
N PHE A 204 4.17 -4.65 3.50
CA PHE A 204 3.26 -5.33 4.40
C PHE A 204 2.59 -4.32 5.33
N PHE A 205 1.29 -4.47 5.52
CA PHE A 205 0.46 -3.59 6.34
C PHE A 205 -0.30 -4.34 7.39
N MET A 206 -0.62 -3.61 8.47
CA MET A 206 -1.67 -3.96 9.43
C MET A 206 -2.68 -2.82 9.53
N ALA A 207 -3.88 -3.14 10.01
CA ALA A 207 -4.81 -2.13 10.47
C ALA A 207 -4.19 -1.33 11.63
N LYS A 208 -4.20 0.00 11.53
CA LYS A 208 -3.90 0.92 12.64
C LYS A 208 -5.14 1.17 13.47
N LYS A 209 -6.30 1.20 12.81
CA LYS A 209 -7.62 1.26 13.43
C LYS A 209 -8.51 0.18 12.82
N HIS A 210 -9.03 -0.71 13.64
CA HIS A 210 -9.89 -1.81 13.21
C HIS A 210 -11.24 -1.76 13.93
N VAL A 211 -12.33 -2.11 13.24
CA VAL A 211 -13.69 -2.08 13.81
C VAL A 211 -13.88 -3.04 15.00
N LEU A 212 -13.07 -4.11 15.08
CA LEU A 212 -13.10 -5.08 16.19
C LEU A 212 -12.15 -4.69 17.35
N GLY A 213 -11.59 -3.48 17.35
CA GLY A 213 -10.93 -2.89 18.51
C GLY A 213 -9.54 -3.42 18.83
N GLN A 214 -8.65 -3.55 17.85
CA GLN A 214 -7.21 -3.70 18.08
C GLN A 214 -6.46 -2.81 17.08
N GLY A 215 -5.45 -2.12 17.51
CA GLY A 215 -4.58 -1.32 16.67
C GLY A 215 -4.20 0.00 17.31
N GLU A 216 -3.31 -0.04 18.30
CA GLU A 216 -2.44 1.08 18.65
C GLU A 216 -1.02 0.80 18.19
#